data_851bbeec35fd1febcea56c0a5888a08a
#
_entry.id   851bbeec35fd1febcea56c0a5888a08a
#
_cell.length_a   1.000
_cell.length_b   1.000
_cell.length_c   1.000
_cell.angle_alpha   90.00
_cell.angle_beta   90.00
_cell.angle_gamma   90.00
#
_symmetry.space_group_name_H-M   'P 1'
#
loop_
_entity.id
_entity.type
_entity.pdbx_description
1 polymer ?
#
loop_
_entity_poly.entity_id
_entity_poly.type
_entity_poly.pdbx_seq_one_letter_code
_entity_poly.pdbx_strand_id
1 'polypeptide(L)'
;MRALVGALVLALVCASTVSAQATGGAEDNLKQKNIVLPPPAAPVANYVPAVRVGNLLFLSGSGPDQSTPRGKVGKDLSLEQGYQAARATGLNLLATARATLGSLDRVKRIVKVLGMVNSAPAFTDQPKVINGFSDLMVEVFGEAIGKHARSAVGMAELPFNIPVEIEMILEVE
;
A
#
# COMPACT_ATOMS: atom_id res chain seq x y z
N MET A 1 5.41 -66.05 -39.51
CA MET A 1 5.52 -64.65 -39.85
C MET A 1 4.67 -63.81 -38.83
N ARG A 2 5.29 -63.15 -37.87
CA ARG A 2 4.65 -62.33 -36.87
C ARG A 2 5.11 -60.89 -37.13
N ALA A 3 4.19 -60.02 -37.53
CA ALA A 3 4.43 -58.59 -37.74
C ALA A 3 4.32 -57.86 -36.40
N LEU A 4 5.41 -57.19 -35.98
CA LEU A 4 5.40 -56.22 -34.86
C LEU A 4 4.92 -54.87 -35.39
N VAL A 5 3.81 -54.36 -34.82
CA VAL A 5 3.35 -53.01 -35.01
C VAL A 5 3.92 -52.18 -33.87
N GLY A 6 4.89 -51.34 -34.17
CA GLY A 6 5.44 -50.37 -33.23
C GLY A 6 4.54 -49.14 -33.16
N ALA A 7 3.94 -48.86 -31.98
CA ALA A 7 3.21 -47.64 -31.72
C ALA A 7 4.19 -46.53 -31.30
N LEU A 8 4.29 -45.48 -32.12
CA LEU A 8 5.05 -44.26 -31.84
C LEU A 8 4.19 -43.33 -30.96
N VAL A 9 4.52 -43.21 -29.67
CA VAL A 9 3.88 -42.25 -28.77
C VAL A 9 4.57 -40.90 -28.92
N LEU A 10 3.91 -39.97 -29.55
CA LEU A 10 4.35 -38.59 -29.68
C LEU A 10 3.99 -37.82 -28.39
N ALA A 11 4.97 -37.60 -27.51
CA ALA A 11 4.79 -36.79 -26.32
C ALA A 11 4.76 -35.30 -26.73
N LEU A 12 3.59 -34.68 -26.63
CA LEU A 12 3.39 -33.23 -26.81
C LEU A 12 3.87 -32.52 -25.55
N VAL A 13 5.06 -31.93 -25.57
CA VAL A 13 5.56 -31.08 -24.50
C VAL A 13 4.89 -29.72 -24.66
N CYS A 14 3.83 -29.43 -23.86
CA CYS A 14 3.29 -28.09 -23.70
C CYS A 14 4.31 -27.22 -22.93
N ALA A 15 5.08 -26.43 -23.65
CA ALA A 15 5.88 -25.37 -23.05
C ALA A 15 4.92 -24.25 -22.60
N SER A 16 4.63 -24.22 -21.31
CA SER A 16 3.94 -23.07 -20.69
C SER A 16 4.88 -21.87 -20.73
N THR A 17 4.65 -20.94 -21.63
CA THR A 17 5.31 -19.64 -21.62
C THR A 17 4.81 -18.87 -20.39
N VAL A 18 5.59 -18.90 -19.33
CA VAL A 18 5.44 -17.95 -18.22
C VAL A 18 5.75 -16.59 -18.83
N SER A 19 4.71 -15.82 -19.10
CA SER A 19 4.84 -14.41 -19.48
C SER A 19 5.51 -13.70 -18.31
N ALA A 20 6.79 -13.37 -18.43
CA ALA A 20 7.44 -12.46 -17.52
C ALA A 20 6.73 -11.12 -17.66
N GLN A 21 5.89 -10.77 -16.68
CA GLN A 21 5.36 -9.42 -16.57
C GLN A 21 6.56 -8.49 -16.50
N ALA A 22 6.66 -7.59 -17.47
CA ALA A 22 7.62 -6.51 -17.43
C ALA A 22 7.39 -5.74 -16.12
N THR A 23 8.32 -5.90 -15.19
CA THR A 23 8.30 -5.20 -13.91
C THR A 23 8.79 -3.78 -14.18
N GLY A 24 7.90 -2.90 -14.64
CA GLY A 24 8.11 -1.47 -14.52
C GLY A 24 8.28 -1.14 -13.04
N GLY A 25 9.15 -0.17 -12.70
CA GLY A 25 9.31 0.29 -11.33
C GLY A 25 8.02 0.92 -10.79
N ALA A 26 8.04 1.31 -9.51
CA ALA A 26 6.91 1.96 -8.85
C ALA A 26 6.47 3.25 -9.60
N GLU A 27 7.42 4.02 -10.10
CA GLU A 27 7.15 5.24 -10.86
C GLU A 27 6.45 4.95 -12.21
N ASP A 28 6.80 3.85 -12.88
CA ASP A 28 6.12 3.42 -14.10
C ASP A 28 4.70 2.92 -13.82
N ASN A 29 4.51 2.20 -12.72
CA ASN A 29 3.18 1.75 -12.29
C ASN A 29 2.25 2.93 -11.98
N LEU A 30 2.76 3.98 -11.30
CA LEU A 30 2.00 5.22 -11.08
C LEU A 30 1.52 5.83 -12.41
N LYS A 31 2.42 5.95 -13.40
CA LYS A 31 2.08 6.50 -14.72
C LYS A 31 1.06 5.63 -15.46
N GLN A 32 1.30 4.32 -15.56
CA GLN A 32 0.43 3.38 -16.28
C GLN A 32 -0.98 3.31 -15.71
N LYS A 33 -1.10 3.46 -14.39
CA LYS A 33 -2.39 3.41 -13.67
C LYS A 33 -3.03 4.79 -13.47
N ASN A 34 -2.41 5.85 -14.00
CA ASN A 34 -2.84 7.24 -13.82
C ASN A 34 -2.99 7.63 -12.35
N ILE A 35 -2.11 7.12 -11.47
CA ILE A 35 -2.09 7.48 -10.05
C ILE A 35 -1.26 8.75 -9.88
N VAL A 36 -1.91 9.82 -9.48
CA VAL A 36 -1.28 11.12 -9.22
C VAL A 36 -1.04 11.26 -7.72
N LEU A 37 0.21 11.48 -7.33
CA LEU A 37 0.54 11.77 -5.95
C LEU A 37 0.36 13.25 -5.65
N PRO A 38 -0.21 13.62 -4.49
CA PRO A 38 -0.33 15.00 -4.08
C PRO A 38 1.07 15.61 -3.75
N PRO A 39 1.18 16.93 -3.59
CA PRO A 39 2.37 17.52 -2.99
C PRO A 39 2.61 16.94 -1.59
N PRO A 40 3.88 16.71 -1.19
CA PRO A 40 4.18 16.22 0.15
C PRO A 40 3.74 17.25 1.20
N ALA A 41 3.07 16.78 2.27
CA ALA A 41 2.63 17.64 3.35
C ALA A 41 3.82 18.13 4.18
N ALA A 42 3.81 19.42 4.57
CA ALA A 42 4.74 19.94 5.56
C ALA A 42 4.32 19.49 6.97
N PRO A 43 5.29 19.23 7.88
CA PRO A 43 4.97 18.92 9.27
C PRO A 43 4.31 20.14 9.94
N VAL A 44 3.31 19.87 10.79
CA VAL A 44 2.54 20.91 11.47
C VAL A 44 3.07 21.22 12.89
N ALA A 45 4.11 20.52 13.33
CA ALA A 45 4.69 20.63 14.67
C ALA A 45 6.20 20.34 14.64
N ASN A 46 6.79 20.17 15.81
CA ASN A 46 8.24 19.97 15.98
C ASN A 46 8.66 18.52 15.73
N TYR A 47 8.43 18.00 14.52
CA TYR A 47 8.84 16.68 14.04
C TYR A 47 9.13 16.74 12.52
N VAL A 48 9.69 15.65 11.97
CA VAL A 48 9.97 15.51 10.54
C VAL A 48 9.09 14.41 9.92
N PRO A 49 8.72 14.52 8.64
CA PRO A 49 7.83 13.53 8.00
C PRO A 49 8.49 12.16 7.79
N ALA A 50 9.81 12.10 7.79
CA ALA A 50 10.56 10.86 7.63
C ALA A 50 11.92 10.92 8.33
N VAL A 51 12.36 9.77 8.87
CA VAL A 51 13.71 9.59 9.45
C VAL A 51 14.33 8.35 8.82
N ARG A 52 15.56 8.49 8.32
CA ARG A 52 16.32 7.36 7.77
C ARG A 52 17.36 6.86 8.77
N VAL A 53 17.39 5.54 8.97
CA VAL A 53 18.40 4.84 9.79
C VAL A 53 18.95 3.67 8.97
N GLY A 54 20.16 3.81 8.47
CA GLY A 54 20.75 2.83 7.55
C GLY A 54 19.91 2.69 6.27
N ASN A 55 19.41 1.48 6.01
CA ASN A 55 18.53 1.16 4.90
C ASN A 55 17.03 1.19 5.29
N LEU A 56 16.68 1.64 6.48
CA LEU A 56 15.28 1.78 6.89
C LEU A 56 14.86 3.25 6.86
N LEU A 57 13.68 3.49 6.29
CA LEU A 57 13.00 4.77 6.29
C LEU A 57 11.72 4.65 7.10
N PHE A 58 11.66 5.42 8.18
CA PHE A 58 10.49 5.53 9.07
C PHE A 58 9.70 6.77 8.64
N LEU A 59 8.44 6.58 8.29
CA LEU A 59 7.54 7.68 7.99
C LEU A 59 6.62 7.94 9.17
N SER A 60 6.47 9.22 9.53
CA SER A 60 5.54 9.68 10.56
C SER A 60 4.10 9.37 10.18
N GLY A 61 3.21 9.32 11.17
CA GLY A 61 1.79 9.18 10.97
C GLY A 61 1.25 10.26 10.02
N SER A 62 0.44 9.82 9.07
CA SER A 62 -0.22 10.68 8.08
C SER A 62 -1.70 10.34 8.00
N GLY A 63 -2.53 11.35 7.77
CA GLY A 63 -3.94 11.20 7.49
C GLY A 63 -4.27 11.51 6.03
N PRO A 64 -5.55 11.39 5.66
CA PRO A 64 -6.04 11.81 4.35
C PRO A 64 -6.06 13.35 4.25
N ASP A 65 -6.21 13.86 3.04
CA ASP A 65 -6.31 15.29 2.78
C ASP A 65 -7.53 15.95 3.47
N GLN A 66 -7.59 17.30 3.41
CA GLN A 66 -8.65 18.07 4.07
C GLN A 66 -10.02 17.90 3.42
N SER A 67 -10.09 17.45 2.18
CA SER A 67 -11.36 17.22 1.47
C SER A 67 -12.05 15.92 1.91
N THR A 68 -11.30 15.01 2.55
CA THR A 68 -11.83 13.73 3.04
C THR A 68 -12.79 13.99 4.21
N PRO A 69 -14.00 13.41 4.20
CA PRO A 69 -14.95 13.52 5.29
C PRO A 69 -14.36 13.10 6.65
N ARG A 70 -14.73 13.80 7.71
CA ARG A 70 -14.25 13.55 9.08
C ARG A 70 -15.29 12.76 9.87
N GLY A 71 -14.82 12.02 10.88
CA GLY A 71 -15.71 11.27 11.76
C GLY A 71 -15.28 9.84 12.00
N LYS A 72 -16.08 9.12 12.78
CA LYS A 72 -15.85 7.71 13.15
C LYS A 72 -16.41 6.79 12.09
N VAL A 73 -15.57 5.86 11.62
CA VAL A 73 -16.01 4.78 10.74
C VAL A 73 -16.92 3.81 11.52
N GLY A 74 -18.04 3.48 10.92
CA GLY A 74 -19.09 2.66 11.56
C GLY A 74 -20.13 3.46 12.33
N LYS A 75 -20.00 4.82 12.38
CA LYS A 75 -21.00 5.72 12.93
C LYS A 75 -21.29 6.88 11.97
N ASP A 76 -20.29 7.73 11.76
CA ASP A 76 -20.40 8.95 10.95
C ASP A 76 -20.06 8.66 9.48
N LEU A 77 -19.19 7.66 9.26
CA LEU A 77 -18.70 7.25 7.96
C LEU A 77 -18.94 5.76 7.74
N SER A 78 -19.20 5.38 6.49
CA SER A 78 -19.28 3.99 6.07
C SER A 78 -17.90 3.33 6.02
N LEU A 79 -17.86 1.99 5.95
CA LEU A 79 -16.64 1.22 5.72
C LEU A 79 -15.96 1.66 4.42
N GLU A 80 -16.73 1.86 3.35
CA GLU A 80 -16.20 2.30 2.05
C GLU A 80 -15.54 3.68 2.12
N GLN A 81 -16.15 4.63 2.83
CA GLN A 81 -15.54 5.94 3.05
C GLN A 81 -14.23 5.83 3.86
N GLY A 82 -14.18 4.92 4.84
CA GLY A 82 -12.96 4.60 5.57
C GLY A 82 -11.88 4.00 4.67
N TYR A 83 -12.24 3.06 3.78
CA TYR A 83 -11.34 2.47 2.79
C TYR A 83 -10.74 3.53 1.86
N GLN A 84 -11.57 4.43 1.32
CA GLN A 84 -11.11 5.51 0.46
C GLN A 84 -10.21 6.49 1.21
N ALA A 85 -10.51 6.78 2.47
CA ALA A 85 -9.64 7.60 3.32
C ALA A 85 -8.27 6.94 3.57
N ALA A 86 -8.22 5.62 3.77
CA ALA A 86 -6.98 4.87 3.90
C ALA A 86 -6.16 4.90 2.59
N ARG A 87 -6.82 4.80 1.43
CA ARG A 87 -6.17 4.94 0.13
C ARG A 87 -5.60 6.36 -0.05
N ALA A 88 -6.36 7.39 0.26
CA ALA A 88 -5.89 8.79 0.20
C ALA A 88 -4.69 9.03 1.12
N THR A 89 -4.72 8.47 2.34
CA THR A 89 -3.58 8.50 3.27
C THR A 89 -2.34 7.83 2.66
N GLY A 90 -2.53 6.71 1.96
CA GLY A 90 -1.45 6.03 1.23
C GLY A 90 -0.81 6.91 0.17
N LEU A 91 -1.60 7.68 -0.59
CA LEU A 91 -1.06 8.62 -1.59
C LEU A 91 -0.19 9.70 -0.94
N ASN A 92 -0.60 10.23 0.24
CA ASN A 92 0.18 11.21 1.00
C ASN A 92 1.52 10.62 1.49
N LEU A 93 1.51 9.38 2.00
CA LEU A 93 2.72 8.69 2.45
C LEU A 93 3.66 8.38 1.29
N LEU A 94 3.14 7.98 0.12
CA LEU A 94 3.94 7.79 -1.10
C LEU A 94 4.55 9.11 -1.57
N ALA A 95 3.82 10.22 -1.51
CA ALA A 95 4.36 11.55 -1.83
C ALA A 95 5.52 11.93 -0.91
N THR A 96 5.40 11.67 0.40
CA THR A 96 6.45 11.90 1.40
C THR A 96 7.66 11.00 1.13
N ALA A 97 7.46 9.72 0.87
CA ALA A 97 8.54 8.78 0.56
C ALA A 97 9.29 9.21 -0.72
N ARG A 98 8.55 9.56 -1.79
CA ARG A 98 9.16 10.04 -3.04
C ARG A 98 9.96 11.32 -2.85
N ALA A 99 9.43 12.28 -2.10
CA ALA A 99 10.14 13.52 -1.81
C ALA A 99 11.44 13.29 -1.01
N THR A 100 11.42 12.32 -0.09
CA THR A 100 12.59 11.97 0.73
C THR A 100 13.64 11.19 -0.05
N LEU A 101 13.22 10.28 -0.93
CA LEU A 101 14.11 9.37 -1.66
C LEU A 101 14.53 9.90 -3.04
N GLY A 102 13.77 10.82 -3.61
CA GLY A 102 13.90 11.27 -5.00
C GLY A 102 13.14 10.38 -6.00
N SER A 103 12.94 9.09 -5.71
CA SER A 103 12.16 8.14 -6.50
C SER A 103 11.62 7.03 -5.62
N LEU A 104 10.40 6.55 -5.91
CA LEU A 104 9.82 5.36 -5.27
C LEU A 104 10.48 4.05 -5.75
N ASP A 105 11.18 4.05 -6.88
CA ASP A 105 11.92 2.88 -7.36
C ASP A 105 13.06 2.47 -6.42
N ARG A 106 13.46 3.35 -5.49
CA ARG A 106 14.46 3.06 -4.44
C ARG A 106 13.89 2.27 -3.26
N VAL A 107 12.59 2.01 -3.23
CA VAL A 107 11.96 1.18 -2.19
C VAL A 107 12.20 -0.29 -2.54
N LYS A 108 12.83 -1.02 -1.62
CA LYS A 108 13.10 -2.47 -1.74
C LYS A 108 11.98 -3.30 -1.15
N ARG A 109 11.33 -2.80 -0.09
CA ARG A 109 10.23 -3.48 0.60
C ARG A 109 9.44 -2.53 1.48
N ILE A 110 8.14 -2.75 1.58
CA ILE A 110 7.34 -2.21 2.67
C ILE A 110 7.44 -3.21 3.83
N VAL A 111 8.07 -2.79 4.93
CA VAL A 111 8.40 -3.69 6.05
C VAL A 111 7.23 -3.82 7.01
N LYS A 112 6.73 -2.68 7.49
CA LYS A 112 5.67 -2.62 8.52
C LYS A 112 4.74 -1.45 8.26
N VAL A 113 3.46 -1.70 8.51
CA VAL A 113 2.40 -0.69 8.49
C VAL A 113 1.60 -0.79 9.79
N LEU A 114 1.38 0.35 10.44
CA LEU A 114 0.38 0.51 11.48
C LEU A 114 -0.76 1.40 10.93
N GLY A 115 -1.92 0.79 10.74
CA GLY A 115 -3.14 1.49 10.34
C GLY A 115 -4.05 1.69 11.55
N MET A 116 -4.31 2.95 11.88
CA MET A 116 -5.16 3.39 12.97
C MET A 116 -6.47 3.92 12.40
N VAL A 117 -7.58 3.42 12.91
CA VAL A 117 -8.93 3.80 12.45
C VAL A 117 -9.67 4.48 13.58
N ASN A 118 -10.13 5.70 13.36
CA ASN A 118 -11.09 6.37 14.23
C ASN A 118 -12.44 5.66 14.05
N SER A 119 -12.68 4.63 14.87
CA SER A 119 -13.84 3.74 14.70
C SER A 119 -14.84 3.85 15.83
N ALA A 120 -16.11 3.57 15.52
CA ALA A 120 -17.14 3.42 16.54
C ALA A 120 -16.82 2.24 17.47
N PRO A 121 -17.28 2.24 18.75
CA PRO A 121 -16.91 1.19 19.72
C PRO A 121 -17.24 -0.24 19.30
N ALA A 122 -18.31 -0.45 18.54
CA ALA A 122 -18.72 -1.78 18.06
C ALA A 122 -18.19 -2.13 16.66
N PHE A 123 -17.40 -1.24 16.04
CA PHE A 123 -16.86 -1.48 14.72
C PHE A 123 -15.61 -2.37 14.84
N THR A 124 -15.59 -3.50 14.13
CA THR A 124 -14.51 -4.50 14.19
C THR A 124 -13.84 -4.75 12.82
N ASP A 125 -14.26 -4.02 11.79
CA ASP A 125 -13.77 -4.16 10.41
C ASP A 125 -12.60 -3.21 10.07
N GLN A 126 -11.80 -2.79 11.06
CA GLN A 126 -10.61 -1.96 10.83
C GLN A 126 -9.67 -2.55 9.77
N PRO A 127 -9.43 -3.89 9.71
CA PRO A 127 -8.62 -4.47 8.65
C PRO A 127 -9.15 -4.21 7.25
N LYS A 128 -10.49 -4.20 7.07
CA LYS A 128 -11.12 -3.91 5.78
C LYS A 128 -10.95 -2.43 5.37
N VAL A 129 -10.97 -1.52 6.35
CA VAL A 129 -10.68 -0.10 6.12
C VAL A 129 -9.24 0.08 5.64
N ILE A 130 -8.28 -0.51 6.34
CA ILE A 130 -6.85 -0.36 6.01
C ILE A 130 -6.45 -1.12 4.73
N ASN A 131 -7.31 -2.01 4.20
CA ASN A 131 -7.10 -2.58 2.87
C ASN A 131 -6.99 -1.50 1.79
N GLY A 132 -7.66 -0.35 1.91
CA GLY A 132 -7.52 0.75 0.96
C GLY A 132 -6.08 1.23 0.80
N PHE A 133 -5.32 1.26 1.90
CA PHE A 133 -3.88 1.51 1.87
C PHE A 133 -3.10 0.33 1.27
N SER A 134 -3.34 -0.89 1.78
CA SER A 134 -2.56 -2.07 1.39
C SER A 134 -2.72 -2.41 -0.09
N ASP A 135 -3.92 -2.27 -0.63
CA ASP A 135 -4.21 -2.52 -2.04
C ASP A 135 -3.48 -1.49 -2.93
N LEU A 136 -3.43 -0.22 -2.51
CA LEU A 136 -2.63 0.80 -3.19
C LEU A 136 -1.13 0.45 -3.18
N MET A 137 -0.60 -0.06 -2.08
CA MET A 137 0.82 -0.45 -2.02
C MET A 137 1.14 -1.59 -2.98
N VAL A 138 0.26 -2.60 -3.06
CA VAL A 138 0.41 -3.70 -4.04
C VAL A 138 0.23 -3.18 -5.48
N GLU A 139 -0.69 -2.26 -5.70
CA GLU A 139 -0.93 -1.65 -7.00
C GLU A 139 0.29 -0.87 -7.52
N VAL A 140 1.00 -0.16 -6.63
CA VAL A 140 2.17 0.66 -6.99
C VAL A 140 3.45 -0.16 -7.05
N PHE A 141 3.69 -1.03 -6.08
CA PHE A 141 4.98 -1.74 -5.94
C PHE A 141 4.96 -3.20 -6.43
N GLY A 142 3.78 -3.72 -6.77
CA GLY A 142 3.60 -5.15 -7.01
C GLY A 142 3.60 -5.98 -5.71
N GLU A 143 3.23 -7.25 -5.81
CA GLU A 143 3.06 -8.12 -4.65
C GLU A 143 4.35 -8.34 -3.83
N ALA A 144 5.49 -8.49 -4.50
CA ALA A 144 6.76 -8.82 -3.85
C ALA A 144 7.26 -7.72 -2.92
N ILE A 145 7.04 -6.45 -3.26
CA ILE A 145 7.46 -5.27 -2.50
C ILE A 145 6.30 -4.71 -1.68
N GLY A 146 5.10 -4.69 -2.25
CA GLY A 146 3.93 -4.03 -1.68
C GLY A 146 3.26 -4.79 -0.54
N LYS A 147 3.33 -6.13 -0.50
CA LYS A 147 2.83 -6.93 0.63
C LYS A 147 3.73 -6.75 1.86
N HIS A 148 3.12 -6.50 3.02
CA HIS A 148 3.81 -6.05 4.22
C HIS A 148 3.23 -6.65 5.51
N ALA A 149 4.01 -6.64 6.58
CA ALA A 149 3.51 -6.90 7.93
C ALA A 149 2.63 -5.73 8.39
N ARG A 150 1.42 -6.01 8.92
CA ARG A 150 0.45 -4.98 9.23
C ARG A 150 -0.24 -5.19 10.57
N SER A 151 -0.50 -4.09 11.28
CA SER A 151 -1.54 -4.01 12.32
C SER A 151 -2.61 -3.03 11.83
N ALA A 152 -3.91 -3.35 12.08
CA ALA A 152 -5.04 -2.48 11.81
C ALA A 152 -5.92 -2.47 13.05
N VAL A 153 -5.99 -1.32 13.72
CA VAL A 153 -6.58 -1.18 15.05
C VAL A 153 -7.55 -0.01 15.12
N GLY A 154 -8.53 -0.10 16.01
CA GLY A 154 -9.42 1.02 16.34
C GLY A 154 -8.76 1.91 17.39
N MET A 155 -8.91 3.22 17.24
CA MET A 155 -8.46 4.23 18.18
C MET A 155 -9.65 4.90 18.83
N ALA A 156 -9.48 5.31 20.10
CA ALA A 156 -10.50 6.09 20.81
C ALA A 156 -10.83 7.36 20.04
N GLU A 157 -9.81 8.11 19.64
CA GLU A 157 -9.89 9.32 18.83
C GLU A 157 -8.64 9.41 17.93
N LEU A 158 -8.76 10.14 16.82
CA LEU A 158 -7.62 10.57 16.01
C LEU A 158 -7.60 12.10 15.90
N PRO A 159 -6.42 12.73 15.74
CA PRO A 159 -6.30 14.18 15.62
C PRO A 159 -7.22 14.74 14.54
N PHE A 160 -7.78 15.92 14.76
CA PHE A 160 -8.68 16.61 13.81
C PHE A 160 -9.88 15.77 13.35
N ASN A 161 -10.26 14.75 14.14
CA ASN A 161 -11.33 13.82 13.83
C ASN A 161 -11.18 13.14 12.46
N ILE A 162 -9.91 12.90 12.01
CA ILE A 162 -9.65 12.15 10.76
C ILE A 162 -10.12 10.71 10.91
N PRO A 163 -10.60 10.07 9.82
CA PRO A 163 -11.09 8.68 9.90
C PRO A 163 -9.97 7.64 10.04
N VAL A 164 -8.79 7.93 9.49
CA VAL A 164 -7.63 7.04 9.57
C VAL A 164 -6.34 7.84 9.73
N GLU A 165 -5.37 7.23 10.40
CA GLU A 165 -3.97 7.64 10.42
C GLU A 165 -3.11 6.41 10.17
N ILE A 166 -2.06 6.54 9.35
CA ILE A 166 -1.21 5.41 8.98
C ILE A 166 0.25 5.84 9.05
N GLU A 167 1.09 4.99 9.63
CA GLU A 167 2.54 5.09 9.59
C GLU A 167 3.14 3.83 8.95
N MET A 168 4.30 3.96 8.33
CA MET A 168 4.98 2.84 7.70
C MET A 168 6.50 2.90 7.81
N ILE A 169 7.12 1.72 7.74
CA ILE A 169 8.56 1.53 7.68
C ILE A 169 8.88 0.88 6.33
N LEU A 170 9.82 1.47 5.61
CA LEU A 170 10.31 1.00 4.32
C LEU A 170 11.76 0.52 4.44
N GLU A 171 12.12 -0.52 3.71
CA GLU A 171 13.49 -0.84 3.36
C GLU A 171 13.82 -0.15 2.03
N VAL A 172 14.95 0.57 1.98
CA VAL A 172 15.36 1.40 0.85
C VAL A 172 16.83 1.17 0.47
N GLU A 173 17.21 1.63 -0.72
CA GLU A 173 18.61 1.64 -1.17
C GLU A 173 19.49 2.51 -0.31
#